data_8de8c926c0def99a51407e0721ac8bbc
#
_entry.id   8de8c926c0def99a51407e0721ac8bbc
#
_cell.length_a   1.000
_cell.length_b   1.000
_cell.length_c   1.000
_cell.angle_alpha   90.00
_cell.angle_beta   90.00
_cell.angle_gamma   90.00
#
_symmetry.space_group_name_H-M   'P 1'
#
loop_
_entity.id
_entity.type
_entity.pdbx_description
1 polymer ?
#
loop_
_entity_poly.entity_id
_entity_poly.type
_entity_poly.pdbx_seq_one_letter_code
_entity_poly.pdbx_strand_id
1 'polypeptide(L)'
;MAESNFVDYVKIYCRSGKGGRGSTHMRREKYTPNGGPDGGDGGRGGHVILRGNRNYWTLLHLRYDRHAMAGHGESGSKNRSFGKDGADKIIEVPCGTVVYNAETGEYVCDVTEHGQEVILLKGGRGGLGNWHFKTATRQAPRFAQPGEPMQEMTVILELKLLAD
;
A
#
# COMPACT_ATOMS: atom_id res chain seq x y z
N MET A 1 -38.97 12.23 -12.38
CA MET A 1 -38.09 11.54 -12.16
C MET A 1 -37.97 11.13 -10.86
N ALA A 2 -38.21 10.24 -10.65
CA ALA A 2 -38.24 9.94 -9.42
C ALA A 2 -37.07 9.32 -8.98
N GLU A 3 -36.35 10.04 -8.44
CA GLU A 3 -35.18 9.54 -7.99
C GLU A 3 -35.43 8.90 -6.69
N SER A 4 -36.27 7.99 -6.67
CA SER A 4 -36.50 7.26 -5.43
C SER A 4 -35.26 6.54 -4.97
N ASN A 5 -34.33 6.24 -5.91
CA ASN A 5 -33.05 5.65 -5.54
C ASN A 5 -31.98 6.67 -5.86
N PHE A 6 -31.49 7.27 -4.83
CA PHE A 6 -30.39 8.20 -5.00
C PHE A 6 -29.09 7.43 -4.97
N VAL A 7 -28.24 7.66 -5.96
CA VAL A 7 -26.93 7.05 -6.01
C VAL A 7 -25.90 8.13 -5.84
N ASP A 8 -25.14 8.03 -4.76
CA ASP A 8 -24.02 8.92 -4.53
C ASP A 8 -22.77 8.17 -4.99
N TYR A 9 -21.92 8.80 -5.78
CA TYR A 9 -20.71 8.15 -6.24
C TYR A 9 -19.56 9.13 -6.37
N VAL A 10 -18.35 8.58 -6.33
CA VAL A 10 -17.14 9.36 -6.51
C VAL A 10 -16.09 8.48 -7.16
N LYS A 11 -15.27 9.09 -8.01
CA LYS A 11 -14.17 8.41 -8.67
C LYS A 11 -12.88 8.79 -7.96
N ILE A 12 -12.10 7.80 -7.53
CA ILE A 12 -10.86 8.03 -6.79
C ILE A 12 -9.71 7.28 -7.43
N TYR A 13 -8.61 7.96 -7.61
CA TYR A 13 -7.36 7.32 -8.01
C TYR A 13 -6.66 6.79 -6.76
N CYS A 14 -6.32 5.51 -6.77
CA CYS A 14 -5.68 4.85 -5.64
C CYS A 14 -4.32 4.31 -6.05
N ARG A 15 -3.35 4.45 -5.15
CA ARG A 15 -2.01 3.95 -5.38
C ARG A 15 -1.41 3.45 -4.08
N SER A 16 -1.01 2.19 -4.05
CA SER A 16 -0.30 1.66 -2.88
C SER A 16 1.15 2.13 -2.91
N GLY A 17 1.87 1.91 -1.82
CA GLY A 17 3.28 2.24 -1.75
C GLY A 17 4.13 1.15 -2.38
N LYS A 18 5.24 1.53 -2.99
CA LYS A 18 6.21 0.55 -3.45
C LYS A 18 7.05 0.07 -2.27
N GLY A 19 7.55 -1.15 -2.37
CA GLY A 19 8.49 -1.68 -1.39
C GLY A 19 9.83 -0.96 -1.47
N GLY A 20 10.46 -0.79 -0.33
CA GLY A 20 11.79 -0.23 -0.26
C GLY A 20 12.82 -1.21 -0.80
N ARG A 21 13.91 -0.69 -1.28
CA ARG A 21 14.98 -1.49 -1.83
C ARG A 21 15.80 -2.12 -0.71
N GLY A 22 16.26 -3.35 -0.90
CA GLY A 22 17.24 -3.94 0.00
C GLY A 22 18.58 -3.25 -0.14
N SER A 23 19.33 -3.19 0.94
CA SER A 23 20.63 -2.53 0.94
C SER A 23 21.73 -3.44 0.43
N THR A 24 22.68 -2.88 -0.32
CA THR A 24 23.88 -3.58 -0.77
C THR A 24 25.10 -3.21 0.07
N HIS A 25 24.88 -2.63 1.25
CA HIS A 25 25.97 -2.15 2.10
C HIS A 25 26.89 -3.28 2.54
N MET A 26 28.18 -3.01 2.51
CA MET A 26 29.21 -3.94 2.98
C MET A 26 29.79 -3.38 4.27
N ARG A 27 29.89 -4.23 5.26
CA ARG A 27 30.42 -3.83 6.55
C ARG A 27 31.88 -3.45 6.42
N ARG A 28 32.24 -2.29 6.94
CA ARG A 28 33.61 -1.82 6.97
C ARG A 28 33.90 -1.24 8.34
N GLU A 29 34.89 -1.80 9.00
CA GLU A 29 35.30 -1.31 10.29
C GLU A 29 36.80 -1.07 10.24
N LYS A 30 37.32 -0.32 11.21
CA LYS A 30 38.73 0.07 11.25
C LYS A 30 39.67 -1.14 11.16
N TYR A 31 39.31 -2.22 11.85
CA TYR A 31 40.14 -3.42 11.89
C TYR A 31 39.54 -4.58 11.08
N THR A 32 38.48 -4.32 10.36
CA THR A 32 37.80 -5.33 9.55
C THR A 32 37.36 -4.71 8.23
N PRO A 33 38.33 -4.30 7.36
CA PRO A 33 37.97 -3.56 6.16
C PRO A 33 37.18 -4.37 5.14
N ASN A 34 37.24 -5.68 5.22
CA ASN A 34 36.52 -6.56 4.31
C ASN A 34 35.41 -7.33 5.03
N GLY A 35 34.72 -6.68 5.94
CA GLY A 35 33.59 -7.31 6.60
C GLY A 35 32.51 -7.70 5.60
N GLY A 36 31.72 -8.71 5.92
CA GLY A 36 30.72 -9.23 5.02
C GLY A 36 29.56 -8.28 4.75
N PRO A 37 28.54 -8.76 4.01
CA PRO A 37 27.35 -7.95 3.72
C PRO A 37 26.58 -7.70 4.99
N ASP A 38 26.16 -6.46 5.19
CA ASP A 38 25.33 -6.08 6.32
C ASP A 38 24.15 -5.21 5.90
N GLY A 39 23.77 -5.27 4.63
CA GLY A 39 22.64 -4.54 4.13
C GLY A 39 21.32 -5.12 4.60
N GLY A 40 20.48 -4.29 5.19
CA GLY A 40 19.16 -4.70 5.68
C GLY A 40 18.11 -4.68 4.59
N ASP A 41 16.94 -5.17 4.93
CA ASP A 41 15.81 -5.27 4.00
C ASP A 41 15.11 -3.91 3.86
N GLY A 42 14.51 -3.69 2.71
CA GLY A 42 13.64 -2.53 2.54
C GLY A 42 12.33 -2.72 3.29
N GLY A 43 11.69 -1.62 3.62
CA GLY A 43 10.39 -1.63 4.26
C GLY A 43 9.27 -1.93 3.26
N ARG A 44 8.13 -2.39 3.76
CA ARG A 44 6.95 -2.64 2.96
C ARG A 44 6.30 -1.32 2.55
N GLY A 45 5.79 -1.24 1.35
CA GLY A 45 4.94 -0.13 0.96
C GLY A 45 3.61 -0.18 1.70
N GLY A 46 2.97 0.96 1.88
CA GLY A 46 1.69 1.05 2.54
C GLY A 46 0.56 0.51 1.67
N HIS A 47 -0.48 0.02 2.32
CA HIS A 47 -1.70 -0.45 1.64
C HIS A 47 -2.68 0.70 1.47
N VAL A 48 -3.58 0.58 0.51
CA VAL A 48 -4.78 1.41 0.45
C VAL A 48 -5.92 0.57 1.02
N ILE A 49 -6.53 1.05 2.08
CA ILE A 49 -7.52 0.31 2.85
C ILE A 49 -8.83 1.11 2.89
N LEU A 50 -9.94 0.42 2.60
CA LEU A 50 -11.27 0.99 2.80
C LEU A 50 -11.76 0.59 4.17
N ARG A 51 -12.29 1.54 4.92
CA ARG A 51 -12.84 1.27 6.25
C ARG A 51 -14.28 1.78 6.32
N GLY A 52 -15.19 0.90 6.72
CA GLY A 52 -16.59 1.28 6.90
C GLY A 52 -16.78 2.13 8.15
N ASN A 53 -17.51 3.23 8.02
CA ASN A 53 -17.80 4.11 9.13
C ASN A 53 -19.27 4.54 9.04
N ARG A 54 -20.09 4.05 9.96
CA ARG A 54 -21.52 4.34 9.98
C ARG A 54 -21.85 5.79 10.24
N ASN A 55 -20.89 6.59 10.67
CA ASN A 55 -21.10 8.02 10.89
C ASN A 55 -21.10 8.82 9.59
N TYR A 56 -20.65 8.23 8.50
CA TYR A 56 -20.76 8.86 7.19
C TYR A 56 -22.04 8.37 6.52
N TRP A 57 -22.77 9.31 5.94
CA TRP A 57 -24.02 9.02 5.23
C TRP A 57 -23.88 9.17 3.73
N THR A 58 -22.81 9.83 3.30
CA THR A 58 -22.56 10.11 1.89
C THR A 58 -21.08 9.94 1.59
N LEU A 59 -20.74 9.99 0.32
CA LEU A 59 -19.35 9.99 -0.12
C LEU A 59 -18.82 11.40 -0.36
N LEU A 60 -19.54 12.40 0.11
CA LEU A 60 -19.22 13.79 -0.18
C LEU A 60 -17.82 14.19 0.29
N HIS A 61 -17.40 13.68 1.43
CA HIS A 61 -16.08 14.01 1.97
C HIS A 61 -14.94 13.57 1.04
N LEU A 62 -15.20 12.64 0.13
CA LEU A 62 -14.17 12.15 -0.80
C LEU A 62 -14.14 12.93 -2.11
N ARG A 63 -15.13 13.78 -2.36
CA ARG A 63 -15.17 14.55 -3.61
C ARG A 63 -14.05 15.56 -3.73
N TYR A 64 -13.51 15.96 -2.59
CA TYR A 64 -12.43 16.94 -2.54
C TYR A 64 -11.08 16.30 -2.27
N ASP A 65 -11.02 14.97 -2.16
CA ASP A 65 -9.80 14.23 -1.91
C ASP A 65 -9.83 12.97 -2.76
N ARG A 66 -9.59 13.13 -4.04
CA ARG A 66 -9.76 12.05 -5.03
C ARG A 66 -8.50 11.25 -5.29
N HIS A 67 -7.47 11.46 -4.52
CA HIS A 67 -6.22 10.74 -4.66
C HIS A 67 -5.89 10.06 -3.34
N ALA A 68 -5.88 8.75 -3.34
CA ALA A 68 -5.57 7.98 -2.15
C ALA A 68 -4.24 7.29 -2.37
N MET A 69 -3.18 7.86 -1.83
CA MET A 69 -1.84 7.35 -2.04
C MET A 69 -1.19 6.96 -0.73
N ALA A 70 -0.81 5.70 -0.62
CA ALA A 70 -0.10 5.20 0.54
C ALA A 70 1.39 5.52 0.43
N GLY A 71 2.10 5.45 1.55
CA GLY A 71 3.52 5.76 1.60
C GLY A 71 4.38 4.64 1.05
N HIS A 72 5.53 5.00 0.50
CA HIS A 72 6.50 4.02 0.02
C HIS A 72 7.32 3.49 1.20
N GLY A 73 7.77 2.25 1.09
CA GLY A 73 8.73 1.70 2.03
C GLY A 73 10.09 2.34 1.83
N GLU A 74 10.83 2.47 2.91
CA GLU A 74 12.18 3.02 2.84
C GLU A 74 13.19 1.92 2.53
N SER A 75 14.31 2.31 1.92
CA SER A 75 15.39 1.38 1.64
C SER A 75 16.02 0.87 2.94
N GLY A 76 16.50 -0.36 2.89
CA GLY A 76 17.32 -0.87 3.97
C GLY A 76 18.64 -0.12 4.08
N SER A 77 19.34 -0.30 5.18
CA SER A 77 20.59 0.40 5.43
C SER A 77 21.63 -0.53 6.06
N LYS A 78 22.73 0.05 6.50
CA LYS A 78 23.84 -0.69 7.10
C LYS A 78 23.44 -1.35 8.41
N ASN A 79 24.26 -2.26 8.88
CA ASN A 79 24.05 -2.99 10.15
C ASN A 79 22.75 -3.76 10.16
N ARG A 80 22.33 -4.29 8.99
CA ARG A 80 21.10 -5.05 8.79
C ARG A 80 19.85 -4.27 9.22
N SER A 81 19.92 -2.96 9.19
CA SER A 81 18.80 -2.12 9.57
C SER A 81 17.71 -2.15 8.51
N PHE A 82 16.49 -2.50 8.91
CA PHE A 82 15.35 -2.51 8.01
C PHE A 82 14.92 -1.10 7.69
N GLY A 83 14.49 -0.88 6.46
CA GLY A 83 13.82 0.35 6.11
C GLY A 83 12.46 0.43 6.79
N LYS A 84 11.99 1.64 7.02
CA LYS A 84 10.67 1.85 7.59
C LYS A 84 9.59 1.42 6.61
N ASP A 85 8.51 0.84 7.12
CA ASP A 85 7.33 0.56 6.32
C ASP A 85 6.64 1.87 5.95
N GLY A 86 6.07 1.91 4.76
CA GLY A 86 5.27 3.04 4.34
C GLY A 86 3.93 3.06 5.08
N ALA A 87 3.39 4.26 5.28
CA ALA A 87 2.10 4.41 5.95
C ALA A 87 0.97 3.94 5.05
N ASP A 88 0.01 3.23 5.64
CA ASP A 88 -1.21 2.85 4.95
C ASP A 88 -2.08 4.09 4.72
N LYS A 89 -2.82 4.09 3.63
CA LYS A 89 -3.83 5.12 3.39
C LYS A 89 -5.20 4.51 3.66
N ILE A 90 -5.92 5.09 4.59
CA ILE A 90 -7.25 4.60 4.95
C ILE A 90 -8.28 5.56 4.36
N ILE A 91 -9.22 4.99 3.61
CA ILE A 91 -10.33 5.73 3.05
C ILE A 91 -11.57 5.30 3.82
N GLU A 92 -12.18 6.23 4.57
CA GLU A 92 -13.38 5.92 5.30
C GLU A 92 -14.60 6.12 4.42
N VAL A 93 -15.47 5.14 4.39
CA VAL A 93 -16.64 5.13 3.53
C VAL A 93 -17.88 4.74 4.33
N PRO A 94 -19.06 5.19 3.90
CA PRO A 94 -20.31 4.74 4.54
C PRO A 94 -20.50 3.23 4.41
N CYS A 95 -21.20 2.65 5.35
CA CYS A 95 -21.61 1.25 5.24
C CYS A 95 -22.56 1.10 4.03
N GLY A 96 -22.33 0.09 3.22
CA GLY A 96 -23.10 -0.11 2.00
C GLY A 96 -22.42 0.46 0.76
N THR A 97 -21.18 0.88 0.86
CA THR A 97 -20.42 1.37 -0.29
C THR A 97 -19.94 0.19 -1.13
N VAL A 98 -20.16 0.27 -2.42
CA VAL A 98 -19.71 -0.73 -3.39
C VAL A 98 -18.61 -0.11 -4.26
N VAL A 99 -17.62 -0.90 -4.58
CA VAL A 99 -16.44 -0.44 -5.30
C VAL A 99 -16.34 -1.14 -6.65
N TYR A 100 -16.18 -0.36 -7.69
CA TYR A 100 -15.98 -0.87 -9.05
C TYR A 100 -14.69 -0.33 -9.62
N ASN A 101 -14.06 -1.13 -10.49
CA ASN A 101 -12.92 -0.65 -11.26
C ASN A 101 -13.44 0.35 -12.28
N ALA A 102 -12.92 1.58 -12.26
CA ALA A 102 -13.42 2.64 -13.13
C ALA A 102 -13.12 2.38 -14.60
N GLU A 103 -12.07 1.61 -14.91
CA GLU A 103 -11.69 1.37 -16.28
C GLU A 103 -12.46 0.21 -16.91
N THR A 104 -12.73 -0.85 -16.13
CA THR A 104 -13.38 -2.04 -16.64
C THR A 104 -14.84 -2.14 -16.26
N GLY A 105 -15.27 -1.40 -15.24
CA GLY A 105 -16.63 -1.50 -14.71
C GLY A 105 -16.85 -2.72 -13.82
N GLU A 106 -15.82 -3.53 -13.60
CA GLU A 106 -15.98 -4.75 -12.83
C GLU A 106 -16.07 -4.47 -11.34
N TYR A 107 -16.88 -5.28 -10.66
CA TYR A 107 -17.01 -5.23 -9.20
C TYR A 107 -15.67 -5.61 -8.57
N VAL A 108 -15.27 -4.85 -7.56
CA VAL A 108 -14.03 -5.11 -6.83
C VAL A 108 -14.34 -5.63 -5.43
N CYS A 109 -15.12 -4.87 -4.66
CA CYS A 109 -15.45 -5.24 -3.28
C CYS A 109 -16.59 -4.35 -2.78
N ASP A 110 -17.05 -4.63 -1.58
CA ASP A 110 -17.98 -3.74 -0.90
C ASP A 110 -17.66 -3.69 0.59
N VAL A 111 -18.16 -2.65 1.24
CA VAL A 111 -17.97 -2.45 2.67
C VAL A 111 -19.35 -2.28 3.26
N THR A 112 -19.77 -3.24 4.07
CA THR A 112 -21.14 -3.29 4.58
C THR A 112 -21.25 -2.97 6.06
N GLU A 113 -20.19 -3.16 6.82
CA GLU A 113 -20.24 -3.04 8.27
C GLU A 113 -19.33 -1.97 8.81
N HIS A 114 -19.75 -1.38 9.93
CA HIS A 114 -18.91 -0.41 10.63
C HIS A 114 -17.64 -1.09 11.13
N GLY A 115 -16.51 -0.45 10.88
CA GLY A 115 -15.21 -0.98 11.30
C GLY A 115 -14.62 -2.02 10.35
N GLN A 116 -15.39 -2.48 9.38
CA GLN A 116 -14.87 -3.43 8.40
C GLN A 116 -13.77 -2.79 7.57
N GLU A 117 -12.67 -3.51 7.39
CA GLU A 117 -11.57 -3.04 6.58
C GLU A 117 -11.33 -3.99 5.42
N VAL A 118 -11.15 -3.42 4.24
CA VAL A 118 -10.84 -4.17 3.04
C VAL A 118 -9.58 -3.58 2.44
N ILE A 119 -8.58 -4.41 2.21
CA ILE A 119 -7.36 -3.95 1.53
C ILE A 119 -7.67 -3.86 0.05
N LEU A 120 -7.78 -2.65 -0.45
CA LEU A 120 -8.07 -2.40 -1.87
C LEU A 120 -6.83 -2.64 -2.72
N LEU A 121 -5.70 -2.11 -2.30
CA LEU A 121 -4.41 -2.31 -2.97
C LEU A 121 -3.37 -2.65 -1.92
N LYS A 122 -2.62 -3.70 -2.18
CA LYS A 122 -1.53 -4.08 -1.28
C LYS A 122 -0.28 -3.30 -1.59
N GLY A 123 0.43 -2.89 -0.56
CA GLY A 123 1.76 -2.31 -0.70
C GLY A 123 2.75 -3.34 -1.20
N GLY A 124 3.75 -2.90 -1.93
CA GLY A 124 4.81 -3.76 -2.40
C GLY A 124 5.68 -4.25 -1.26
N ARG A 125 6.11 -5.50 -1.36
CA ARG A 125 6.99 -6.08 -0.34
C ARG A 125 8.38 -5.46 -0.45
N GLY A 126 9.03 -5.22 0.68
CA GLY A 126 10.40 -4.74 0.70
C GLY A 126 11.37 -5.77 0.15
N GLY A 127 12.40 -5.32 -0.52
CA GLY A 127 13.42 -6.20 -1.06
C GLY A 127 14.37 -6.68 0.03
N LEU A 128 14.88 -7.89 -0.13
CA LEU A 128 15.84 -8.45 0.81
C LEU A 128 17.21 -7.78 0.66
N GLY A 129 17.83 -7.47 1.79
CA GLY A 129 19.19 -6.93 1.79
C GLY A 129 20.23 -7.98 1.42
N ASN A 130 21.43 -7.52 1.12
CA ASN A 130 22.47 -8.43 0.63
C ASN A 130 22.94 -9.46 1.67
N TRP A 131 22.71 -9.20 2.95
CA TRP A 131 23.14 -10.15 3.98
C TRP A 131 22.44 -11.51 3.86
N HIS A 132 21.23 -11.53 3.25
CA HIS A 132 20.53 -12.79 3.00
C HIS A 132 21.20 -13.64 1.93
N PHE A 133 22.03 -13.04 1.11
CA PHE A 133 22.62 -13.73 -0.04
C PHE A 133 24.05 -14.21 0.20
N LYS A 134 24.54 -14.09 1.43
CA LYS A 134 25.84 -14.62 1.80
C LYS A 134 25.78 -16.14 1.85
N THR A 135 26.71 -16.80 1.16
CA THR A 135 26.80 -18.24 1.16
C THR A 135 28.24 -18.65 1.43
N ALA A 136 28.46 -19.96 1.59
CA ALA A 136 29.81 -20.47 1.82
C ALA A 136 30.76 -20.13 0.67
N THR A 137 30.23 -20.09 -0.55
CA THR A 137 31.03 -19.79 -1.74
C THR A 137 31.00 -18.31 -2.11
N ARG A 138 30.01 -17.56 -1.65
CA ARG A 138 29.90 -16.12 -1.90
C ARG A 138 29.80 -15.38 -0.59
N GLN A 139 30.92 -14.88 -0.12
CA GLN A 139 31.00 -14.24 1.18
C GLN A 139 30.71 -12.74 1.12
N ALA A 140 30.71 -12.14 -0.05
CA ALA A 140 30.54 -10.71 -0.22
C ALA A 140 29.60 -10.38 -1.39
N PRO A 141 28.32 -10.78 -1.30
CA PRO A 141 27.38 -10.47 -2.38
C PRO A 141 27.15 -8.97 -2.48
N ARG A 142 27.26 -8.45 -3.69
CA ARG A 142 27.07 -7.03 -3.96
C ARG A 142 25.71 -6.72 -4.57
N PHE A 143 24.74 -7.62 -4.37
CA PHE A 143 23.42 -7.44 -4.89
C PHE A 143 22.39 -7.57 -3.77
N ALA A 144 21.26 -6.95 -3.98
CA ALA A 144 20.11 -7.05 -3.10
C ALA A 144 18.87 -7.01 -3.99
N GLN A 145 17.72 -7.34 -3.43
CA GLN A 145 16.49 -7.30 -4.18
C GLN A 145 15.92 -5.90 -4.26
N PRO A 146 15.39 -5.48 -5.40
CA PRO A 146 14.56 -4.29 -5.45
C PRO A 146 13.27 -4.56 -4.70
N GLY A 147 12.61 -3.52 -4.23
CA GLY A 147 11.28 -3.67 -3.66
C GLY A 147 10.26 -3.98 -4.75
N GLU A 148 9.16 -4.57 -4.36
CA GLU A 148 8.06 -4.80 -5.29
C GLU A 148 7.41 -3.47 -5.69
N PRO A 149 6.91 -3.37 -6.92
CA PRO A 149 6.32 -2.11 -7.37
C PRO A 149 5.00 -1.80 -6.66
N MET A 150 4.58 -0.55 -6.74
CA MET A 150 3.27 -0.13 -6.27
C MET A 150 2.19 -0.64 -7.22
N GLN A 151 0.98 -0.70 -6.69
CA GLN A 151 -0.21 -1.00 -7.48
C GLN A 151 -1.03 0.27 -7.63
N GLU A 152 -1.70 0.40 -8.76
CA GLU A 152 -2.56 1.54 -9.05
C GLU A 152 -3.92 1.06 -9.53
N MET A 153 -4.95 1.79 -9.18
CA MET A 153 -6.30 1.53 -9.71
C MET A 153 -7.15 2.77 -9.51
N THR A 154 -7.88 3.16 -10.53
CA THR A 154 -8.93 4.16 -10.37
C THR A 154 -10.22 3.40 -10.09
N VAL A 155 -10.90 3.76 -9.02
CA VAL A 155 -12.12 3.08 -8.61
C VAL A 155 -13.28 4.06 -8.58
N ILE A 156 -14.48 3.51 -8.73
CA ILE A 156 -15.72 4.24 -8.50
C ILE A 156 -16.32 3.67 -7.24
N LEU A 157 -16.55 4.54 -6.27
CA LEU A 157 -17.26 4.18 -5.04
C LEU A 157 -18.71 4.61 -5.22
N GLU A 158 -19.64 3.69 -4.99
CA GLU A 158 -21.06 3.97 -5.10
C GLU A 158 -21.75 3.66 -3.80
N LEU A 159 -22.58 4.58 -3.35
CA LEU A 159 -23.42 4.37 -2.20
C LEU A 159 -24.86 4.51 -2.68
N LYS A 160 -25.62 3.42 -2.61
CA LYS A 160 -27.02 3.46 -2.99
C LYS A 160 -27.85 3.78 -1.77
N LEU A 161 -28.56 4.88 -1.84
CA LEU A 161 -29.49 5.27 -0.79
C LEU A 161 -30.87 4.83 -1.21
N LEU A 162 -31.49 4.02 -0.37
CA LEU A 162 -32.84 3.55 -0.66
C LEU A 162 -33.85 4.53 -0.08
N ALA A 163 -34.84 4.87 -0.90
CA ALA A 163 -35.94 5.66 -0.41
C ALA A 163 -36.91 4.74 0.29
N ASP A 164 -37.46 5.19 1.37
CA ASP A 164 -38.47 4.42 2.10
C ASP A 164 -39.86 4.60 1.54
#